data_b079eefe3ddf448d39161a5b1b165a6c
#
_entry.id   b079eefe3ddf448d39161a5b1b165a6c
#
_cell.length_a   1.000
_cell.length_b   1.000
_cell.length_c   1.000
_cell.angle_alpha   90.00
_cell.angle_beta   90.00
_cell.angle_gamma   90.00
#
_symmetry.space_group_name_H-M   'P 1'
#
loop_
_entity.id
_entity.type
_entity.pdbx_description
1 polymer ?
#
loop_
_entity_poly.entity_id
_entity_poly.type
_entity_poly.pdbx_seq_one_letter_code
_entity_poly.pdbx_strand_id
1 'polypeptide(L)'
;MKFLNKNFKELETFAKSKNKEYINSSPFPHIVIDNFFNENMLNVILSEFPKNLDNIGYQYKTKVEQKKFTLNDSKLLSENTSNFINFLNSQIFLDFLQTLTGINEKLQSDPYLQGGGLHELRNDGYLNVHADFNIHPTLKLDRRLNILIYLNKNWE
;
A
#
# COMPACT_ATOMS: atom_id res chain seq x y z
N MET A 1 -16.30 9.19 -4.09
CA MET A 1 -15.04 9.21 -3.29
C MET A 1 -13.91 9.75 -4.14
N LYS A 2 -13.17 10.76 -3.65
CA LYS A 2 -12.12 11.50 -4.39
C LYS A 2 -10.97 10.59 -4.90
N PHE A 3 -10.62 9.55 -4.16
CA PHE A 3 -9.44 8.72 -4.42
C PHE A 3 -9.70 7.52 -5.34
N LEU A 4 -10.95 7.09 -5.47
CA LEU A 4 -11.30 5.93 -6.29
C LEU A 4 -11.65 6.34 -7.72
N ASN A 5 -11.39 5.46 -8.65
CA ASN A 5 -11.93 5.55 -9.99
C ASN A 5 -13.46 5.47 -9.90
N LYS A 6 -14.14 6.22 -10.77
CA LYS A 6 -15.62 6.32 -10.81
C LYS A 6 -16.34 4.95 -10.94
N ASN A 7 -15.63 3.95 -11.44
CA ASN A 7 -16.18 2.61 -11.63
C ASN A 7 -16.26 1.80 -10.31
N PHE A 8 -15.61 2.26 -9.23
CA PHE A 8 -15.53 1.56 -7.94
C PHE A 8 -16.29 2.28 -6.82
N LYS A 9 -17.43 2.86 -7.12
CA LYS A 9 -18.25 3.58 -6.13
C LYS A 9 -18.84 2.67 -5.07
N GLU A 10 -19.22 1.46 -5.43
CA GLU A 10 -19.85 0.45 -4.57
C GLU A 10 -18.80 -0.57 -4.10
N LEU A 11 -17.92 -0.13 -3.19
CA LEU A 11 -16.78 -0.93 -2.71
C LEU A 11 -17.19 -2.29 -2.14
N GLU A 12 -18.26 -2.33 -1.34
CA GLU A 12 -18.73 -3.57 -0.72
C GLU A 12 -19.19 -4.59 -1.76
N THR A 13 -19.97 -4.16 -2.74
CA THR A 13 -20.44 -5.02 -3.85
C THR A 13 -19.26 -5.55 -4.65
N PHE A 14 -18.31 -4.67 -4.97
CA PHE A 14 -17.10 -5.07 -5.67
C PHE A 14 -16.28 -6.08 -4.85
N ALA A 15 -16.05 -5.82 -3.57
CA ALA A 15 -15.32 -6.73 -2.68
C ALA A 15 -15.97 -8.12 -2.62
N LYS A 16 -17.29 -8.19 -2.44
CA LYS A 16 -18.04 -9.47 -2.45
C LYS A 16 -17.87 -10.22 -3.78
N SER A 17 -17.89 -9.52 -4.90
CA SER A 17 -17.73 -10.14 -6.23
C SER A 17 -16.33 -10.71 -6.45
N LYS A 18 -15.31 -10.16 -5.77
CA LYS A 18 -13.90 -10.53 -5.92
C LYS A 18 -13.34 -11.42 -4.81
N ASN A 19 -14.09 -11.66 -3.75
CA ASN A 19 -13.64 -12.44 -2.59
C ASN A 19 -13.18 -13.85 -2.98
N LYS A 20 -13.95 -14.59 -3.79
CA LYS A 20 -13.58 -15.95 -4.21
C LYS A 20 -12.31 -15.95 -5.08
N GLU A 21 -12.15 -14.95 -5.93
CA GLU A 21 -10.95 -14.79 -6.75
C GLU A 21 -9.72 -14.57 -5.86
N TYR A 22 -9.83 -13.67 -4.88
CA TYR A 22 -8.77 -13.43 -3.91
C TYR A 22 -8.38 -14.69 -3.14
N ILE A 23 -9.36 -15.38 -2.52
CA ILE A 23 -9.08 -16.53 -1.64
C ILE A 23 -8.46 -17.70 -2.39
N ASN A 24 -8.89 -17.94 -3.65
CA ASN A 24 -8.46 -19.09 -4.44
C ASN A 24 -7.24 -18.81 -5.32
N SER A 25 -6.64 -17.62 -5.23
CA SER A 25 -5.44 -17.29 -6.00
C SER A 25 -4.24 -18.12 -5.55
N SER A 26 -3.42 -18.53 -6.49
CA SER A 26 -2.19 -19.31 -6.25
C SER A 26 -0.97 -18.42 -6.57
N PRO A 27 0.12 -18.51 -5.81
CA PRO A 27 0.45 -19.51 -4.77
C PRO A 27 -0.07 -19.16 -3.36
N PHE A 28 -0.66 -18.01 -3.16
CA PHE A 28 -1.28 -17.54 -1.91
C PHE A 28 -2.43 -16.59 -2.23
N PRO A 29 -3.34 -16.31 -1.29
CA PRO A 29 -4.42 -15.36 -1.53
C PRO A 29 -3.90 -13.98 -1.90
N HIS A 30 -4.22 -13.53 -3.11
CA HIS A 30 -3.88 -12.21 -3.63
C HIS A 30 -4.84 -11.78 -4.73
N ILE A 31 -4.84 -10.51 -5.06
CA ILE A 31 -5.55 -9.96 -6.21
C ILE A 31 -4.83 -8.72 -6.73
N VAL A 32 -4.82 -8.55 -8.03
CA VAL A 32 -4.40 -7.32 -8.70
C VAL A 32 -5.64 -6.60 -9.23
N ILE A 33 -5.79 -5.33 -8.92
CA ILE A 33 -6.93 -4.54 -9.34
C ILE A 33 -6.42 -3.33 -10.13
N ASP A 34 -6.49 -3.43 -11.44
CA ASP A 34 -6.09 -2.34 -12.32
C ASP A 34 -7.10 -1.19 -12.30
N ASN A 35 -6.61 0.02 -12.46
CA ASN A 35 -7.41 1.24 -12.54
C ASN A 35 -8.33 1.46 -11.32
N PHE A 36 -7.99 0.91 -10.16
CA PHE A 36 -8.80 1.00 -8.96
C PHE A 36 -8.87 2.42 -8.40
N PHE A 37 -7.76 3.12 -8.41
CA PHE A 37 -7.68 4.49 -7.93
C PHE A 37 -7.87 5.51 -9.06
N ASN A 38 -8.21 6.75 -8.69
CA ASN A 38 -8.33 7.86 -9.60
C ASN A 38 -6.94 8.23 -10.15
N GLU A 39 -6.76 8.08 -11.46
CA GLU A 39 -5.48 8.30 -12.13
C GLU A 39 -4.96 9.74 -11.93
N ASN A 40 -5.82 10.75 -12.00
CA ASN A 40 -5.40 12.14 -11.78
C ASN A 40 -4.83 12.33 -10.37
N MET A 41 -5.41 11.64 -9.38
CA MET A 41 -4.95 11.70 -8.00
C MET A 41 -3.60 10.99 -7.83
N LEU A 42 -3.42 9.82 -8.46
CA LEU A 42 -2.13 9.12 -8.48
C LEU A 42 -1.05 9.96 -9.18
N ASN A 43 -1.39 10.66 -10.27
CA ASN A 43 -0.47 11.56 -10.96
C ASN A 43 -0.02 12.74 -10.07
N VAL A 44 -0.93 13.29 -9.27
CA VAL A 44 -0.57 14.34 -8.28
C VAL A 44 0.41 13.77 -7.26
N ILE A 45 0.10 12.61 -6.66
CA ILE A 45 0.98 11.94 -5.68
C ILE A 45 2.34 11.65 -6.29
N LEU A 46 2.39 11.14 -7.53
CA LEU A 46 3.65 10.88 -8.23
C LEU A 46 4.45 12.17 -8.49
N SER A 47 3.79 13.27 -8.84
CA SER A 47 4.46 14.56 -9.06
C SER A 47 5.04 15.15 -7.77
N GLU A 48 4.44 14.84 -6.63
CA GLU A 48 4.87 15.25 -5.29
C GLU A 48 5.82 14.23 -4.64
N PHE A 49 6.12 13.12 -5.32
CA PHE A 49 7.04 12.12 -4.79
C PHE A 49 8.43 12.72 -4.59
N PRO A 50 9.05 12.60 -3.40
CA PRO A 50 10.32 13.22 -3.09
C PRO A 50 11.43 12.73 -4.03
N LYS A 51 12.16 13.68 -4.66
CA LYS A 51 13.27 13.38 -5.55
C LYS A 51 14.57 13.02 -4.81
N ASN A 52 14.61 13.23 -3.51
CA ASN A 52 15.78 13.11 -2.65
C ASN A 52 15.52 12.22 -1.42
N LEU A 53 14.85 11.08 -1.62
CA LEU A 53 14.58 10.13 -0.55
C LEU A 53 15.84 9.67 0.19
N ASP A 54 16.99 9.69 -0.44
CA ASP A 54 18.31 9.44 0.17
C ASP A 54 18.67 10.41 1.29
N ASN A 55 18.10 11.62 1.28
CA ASN A 55 18.37 12.64 2.30
C ASN A 55 17.32 12.67 3.42
N ILE A 56 16.07 12.29 3.14
CA ILE A 56 14.96 12.43 4.08
C ILE A 56 14.35 11.10 4.50
N GLY A 57 14.62 10.04 3.76
CA GLY A 57 14.13 8.70 4.02
C GLY A 57 15.16 7.79 4.68
N TYR A 58 14.80 6.54 4.82
CA TYR A 58 15.67 5.48 5.30
C TYR A 58 16.12 4.60 4.14
N GLN A 59 17.42 4.35 4.02
CA GLN A 59 17.98 3.42 3.03
C GLN A 59 18.24 2.06 3.65
N TYR A 60 17.66 1.02 3.07
CA TYR A 60 17.95 -0.35 3.42
C TYR A 60 19.20 -0.85 2.69
N LYS A 61 20.13 -1.43 3.48
CA LYS A 61 21.37 -2.07 3.00
C LYS A 61 21.54 -3.40 3.70
N THR A 62 20.87 -4.41 3.21
CA THR A 62 20.91 -5.76 3.78
C THR A 62 21.24 -6.79 2.71
N LYS A 63 21.36 -8.07 3.09
CA LYS A 63 21.49 -9.17 2.11
C LYS A 63 20.21 -9.40 1.30
N VAL A 64 19.08 -8.87 1.76
CA VAL A 64 17.76 -9.05 1.13
C VAL A 64 17.43 -7.90 0.19
N GLU A 65 17.94 -6.70 0.49
CA GLU A 65 17.55 -5.49 -0.24
C GLU A 65 18.71 -4.50 -0.35
N GLN A 66 18.83 -3.88 -1.52
CA GLN A 66 19.83 -2.88 -1.82
C GLN A 66 19.21 -1.76 -2.67
N LYS A 67 19.65 -0.52 -2.43
CA LYS A 67 19.15 0.70 -3.10
C LYS A 67 17.63 0.89 -2.95
N LYS A 68 17.05 0.34 -1.90
CA LYS A 68 15.66 0.58 -1.50
C LYS A 68 15.63 1.71 -0.48
N PHE A 69 14.77 2.68 -0.74
CA PHE A 69 14.54 3.83 0.13
C PHE A 69 13.08 3.86 0.55
N THR A 70 12.82 4.28 1.79
CA THR A 70 11.47 4.41 2.31
C THR A 70 11.28 5.71 3.06
N LEU A 71 10.07 6.26 3.01
CA LEU A 71 9.67 7.42 3.79
C LEU A 71 8.31 7.15 4.44
N ASN A 72 8.33 6.99 5.75
CA ASN A 72 7.14 6.74 6.57
C ASN A 72 6.89 7.82 7.62
N ASP A 73 7.71 8.88 7.68
CA ASP A 73 7.44 10.03 8.54
C ASP A 73 6.31 10.89 7.93
N SER A 74 5.14 10.85 8.55
CA SER A 74 3.95 11.59 8.09
C SER A 74 4.17 13.09 7.98
N LYS A 75 5.13 13.67 8.73
CA LYS A 75 5.46 15.10 8.68
C LYS A 75 6.20 15.51 7.42
N LEU A 76 6.82 14.55 6.74
CA LEU A 76 7.59 14.75 5.51
C LEU A 76 6.81 14.37 4.25
N LEU A 77 5.62 13.81 4.41
CA LEU A 77 4.73 13.50 3.29
C LEU A 77 3.99 14.76 2.83
N SER A 78 3.75 14.88 1.53
CA SER A 78 2.89 15.92 0.99
C SER A 78 1.45 15.79 1.50
N GLU A 79 0.68 16.86 1.44
CA GLU A 79 -0.72 16.85 1.88
C GLU A 79 -1.57 15.84 1.08
N ASN A 80 -1.38 15.77 -0.25
CA ASN A 80 -2.14 14.82 -1.07
C ASN A 80 -1.75 13.37 -0.77
N THR A 81 -0.46 13.08 -0.58
CA THR A 81 0.02 11.76 -0.16
C THR A 81 -0.53 11.37 1.21
N SER A 82 -0.47 12.29 2.19
CA SER A 82 -1.00 12.08 3.54
C SER A 82 -2.50 11.78 3.51
N ASN A 83 -3.27 12.58 2.75
CA ASN A 83 -4.71 12.38 2.59
C ASN A 83 -5.04 11.05 1.93
N PHE A 84 -4.24 10.60 0.96
CA PHE A 84 -4.41 9.30 0.32
C PHE A 84 -4.13 8.15 1.29
N ILE A 85 -3.04 8.21 2.04
CA ILE A 85 -2.71 7.22 3.06
C ILE A 85 -3.78 7.18 4.16
N ASN A 86 -4.29 8.34 4.59
CA ASN A 86 -5.40 8.41 5.54
C ASN A 86 -6.68 7.76 4.99
N PHE A 87 -6.95 7.90 3.68
CA PHE A 87 -8.05 7.18 3.05
C PHE A 87 -7.84 5.66 3.09
N LEU A 88 -6.63 5.16 2.81
CA LEU A 88 -6.31 3.73 2.89
C LEU A 88 -6.43 3.18 4.33
N ASN A 89 -6.26 4.02 5.33
CA ASN A 89 -6.45 3.71 6.75
C ASN A 89 -7.87 4.01 7.26
N SER A 90 -8.76 4.50 6.41
CA SER A 90 -10.14 4.80 6.82
C SER A 90 -10.97 3.54 7.05
N GLN A 91 -11.99 3.63 7.93
CA GLN A 91 -12.87 2.50 8.20
C GLN A 91 -13.54 1.98 6.92
N ILE A 92 -13.93 2.87 6.00
CA ILE A 92 -14.56 2.48 4.72
C ILE A 92 -13.61 1.58 3.90
N PHE A 93 -12.32 1.92 3.85
CA PHE A 93 -11.35 1.14 3.10
C PHE A 93 -10.99 -0.16 3.83
N LEU A 94 -10.90 -0.15 5.15
CA LEU A 94 -10.67 -1.35 5.96
C LEU A 94 -11.84 -2.33 5.85
N ASP A 95 -13.09 -1.86 5.84
CA ASP A 95 -14.29 -2.70 5.64
C ASP A 95 -14.29 -3.33 4.24
N PHE A 96 -13.88 -2.56 3.22
CA PHE A 96 -13.66 -3.10 1.88
C PHE A 96 -12.64 -4.23 1.87
N LEU A 97 -11.47 -4.03 2.50
CA LEU A 97 -10.43 -5.05 2.59
C LEU A 97 -10.90 -6.29 3.35
N GLN A 98 -11.59 -6.09 4.46
CA GLN A 98 -12.13 -7.18 5.27
C GLN A 98 -13.12 -8.03 4.46
N THR A 99 -14.02 -7.39 3.72
CA THR A 99 -14.97 -8.07 2.83
C THR A 99 -14.27 -8.80 1.69
N LEU A 100 -13.28 -8.14 1.06
CA LEU A 100 -12.51 -8.70 -0.04
C LEU A 100 -11.71 -9.95 0.36
N THR A 101 -11.07 -9.89 1.51
CA THR A 101 -10.16 -10.95 1.98
C THR A 101 -10.86 -12.06 2.75
N GLY A 102 -12.02 -11.78 3.34
CA GLY A 102 -12.72 -12.72 4.22
C GLY A 102 -12.05 -12.91 5.58
N ILE A 103 -11.15 -12.00 5.99
CA ILE A 103 -10.54 -12.02 7.32
C ILE A 103 -11.63 -11.75 8.37
N ASN A 104 -11.77 -12.65 9.35
CA ASN A 104 -12.79 -12.54 10.37
C ASN A 104 -12.49 -11.50 11.45
N GLU A 105 -11.20 -11.33 11.75
CA GLU A 105 -10.77 -10.36 12.75
C GLU A 105 -10.91 -8.94 12.22
N LYS A 106 -11.33 -8.02 13.07
CA LYS A 106 -11.48 -6.61 12.69
C LYS A 106 -10.13 -6.01 12.30
N LEU A 107 -10.02 -5.58 11.06
CA LEU A 107 -8.82 -4.87 10.58
C LEU A 107 -8.70 -3.51 11.29
N GLN A 108 -7.46 -3.16 11.62
CA GLN A 108 -7.11 -1.90 12.28
C GLN A 108 -6.22 -1.07 11.38
N SER A 109 -6.36 0.25 11.48
CA SER A 109 -5.45 1.18 10.81
C SER A 109 -4.06 1.16 11.45
N ASP A 110 -3.04 1.45 10.63
CA ASP A 110 -1.68 1.71 11.11
C ASP A 110 -1.32 3.20 10.96
N PRO A 111 -1.51 4.00 12.02
CA PRO A 111 -1.15 5.41 11.99
C PRO A 111 0.36 5.66 12.01
N TYR A 112 1.17 4.65 12.30
CA TYR A 112 2.63 4.74 12.36
C TYR A 112 3.30 4.42 11.03
N LEU A 113 2.56 3.93 10.05
CA LEU A 113 3.07 3.48 8.75
C LEU A 113 4.26 2.51 8.90
N GLN A 114 4.20 1.59 9.85
CA GLN A 114 5.30 0.68 10.12
C GLN A 114 5.49 -0.29 8.94
N GLY A 115 6.60 -0.15 8.25
CA GLY A 115 6.87 -0.88 7.00
C GLY A 115 6.03 -0.42 5.80
N GLY A 116 5.28 0.69 5.95
CA GLY A 116 4.49 1.35 4.91
C GLY A 116 5.10 2.69 4.48
N GLY A 117 4.28 3.52 3.82
CA GLY A 117 4.69 4.83 3.31
C GLY A 117 5.11 4.82 1.85
N LEU A 118 5.98 5.75 1.47
CA LEU A 118 6.56 5.82 0.13
C LEU A 118 7.78 4.91 0.03
N HIS A 119 7.85 4.12 -1.04
CA HIS A 119 8.96 3.22 -1.31
C HIS A 119 9.54 3.51 -2.70
N GLU A 120 10.86 3.58 -2.79
CA GLU A 120 11.60 3.71 -4.04
C GLU A 120 12.64 2.60 -4.13
N LEU A 121 12.63 1.86 -5.22
CA LEU A 121 13.70 0.96 -5.61
C LEU A 121 14.39 1.56 -6.84
N ARG A 122 15.68 1.93 -6.69
CA ARG A 122 16.45 2.56 -7.77
C ARG A 122 17.04 1.54 -8.72
N ASN A 123 17.51 2.03 -9.87
CA ASN A 123 18.19 1.21 -10.88
C ASN A 123 19.34 0.41 -10.27
N ASP A 124 19.50 -0.84 -10.70
CA ASP A 124 20.39 -1.86 -10.14
C ASP A 124 20.15 -2.17 -8.64
N GLY A 125 19.03 -1.75 -8.11
CA GLY A 125 18.56 -2.18 -6.80
C GLY A 125 17.86 -3.53 -6.87
N TYR A 126 17.78 -4.22 -5.75
CA TYR A 126 17.04 -5.46 -5.66
C TYR A 126 16.31 -5.57 -4.32
N LEU A 127 15.24 -6.34 -4.37
CA LEU A 127 14.48 -6.79 -3.21
C LEU A 127 14.21 -8.28 -3.40
N ASN A 128 14.97 -9.11 -2.72
CA ASN A 128 14.81 -10.56 -2.79
C ASN A 128 13.51 -11.01 -2.12
N VAL A 129 13.07 -12.21 -2.44
CA VAL A 129 11.96 -12.85 -1.74
C VAL A 129 12.27 -12.93 -0.26
N HIS A 130 11.37 -12.40 0.56
CA HIS A 130 11.51 -12.32 2.00
C HIS A 130 10.13 -12.37 2.68
N ALA A 131 10.13 -12.62 3.96
CA ALA A 131 8.96 -12.43 4.81
C ALA A 131 9.05 -11.07 5.51
N ASP A 132 7.95 -10.34 5.48
CA ASP A 132 7.81 -9.14 6.29
C ASP A 132 7.66 -9.48 7.79
N PHE A 133 7.76 -8.48 8.68
CA PHE A 133 7.50 -8.69 10.09
C PHE A 133 6.04 -9.14 10.32
N ASN A 134 5.85 -10.04 11.29
CA ASN A 134 4.53 -10.61 11.60
C ASN A 134 3.74 -9.78 12.60
N ILE A 135 4.42 -9.13 13.56
CA ILE A 135 3.79 -8.40 14.66
C ILE A 135 4.21 -6.94 14.59
N HIS A 136 3.22 -6.04 14.57
CA HIS A 136 3.46 -4.59 14.61
C HIS A 136 4.20 -4.20 15.90
N PRO A 137 5.37 -3.56 15.82
CA PRO A 137 6.24 -3.36 16.99
C PRO A 137 5.61 -2.49 18.06
N THR A 138 4.76 -1.54 17.71
CA THR A 138 4.08 -0.61 18.64
C THR A 138 2.70 -1.11 19.03
N LEU A 139 1.84 -1.43 18.07
CA LEU A 139 0.45 -1.80 18.32
C LEU A 139 0.28 -3.25 18.82
N LYS A 140 1.30 -4.09 18.67
CA LYS A 140 1.27 -5.51 19.05
C LYS A 140 0.16 -6.31 18.35
N LEU A 141 -0.22 -5.86 17.15
CA LEU A 141 -1.20 -6.51 16.29
C LEU A 141 -0.50 -7.35 15.22
N ASP A 142 -1.13 -8.42 14.81
CA ASP A 142 -0.67 -9.25 13.70
C ASP A 142 -0.79 -8.48 12.38
N ARG A 143 0.28 -8.49 11.56
CA ARG A 143 0.25 -7.99 10.20
C ARG A 143 -0.49 -8.99 9.32
N ARG A 144 -1.67 -8.63 8.82
CA ARG A 144 -2.54 -9.54 8.08
C ARG A 144 -2.53 -9.32 6.57
N LEU A 145 -2.28 -8.09 6.13
CA LEU A 145 -2.34 -7.69 4.73
C LEU A 145 -1.18 -6.82 4.32
N ASN A 146 -0.82 -6.93 3.07
CA ASN A 146 0.08 -6.01 2.39
C ASN A 146 -0.67 -5.39 1.20
N ILE A 147 -0.62 -4.07 1.09
CA ILE A 147 -1.21 -3.34 -0.03
C ILE A 147 -0.08 -2.64 -0.75
N LEU A 148 0.08 -2.95 -2.03
CA LEU A 148 1.08 -2.33 -2.89
C LEU A 148 0.37 -1.49 -3.94
N ILE A 149 0.77 -0.23 -4.08
CA ILE A 149 0.24 0.69 -5.08
C ILE A 149 1.41 1.16 -5.92
N TYR A 150 1.45 0.67 -7.15
CA TYR A 150 2.50 1.01 -8.11
C TYR A 150 2.19 2.34 -8.78
N LEU A 151 3.08 3.31 -8.61
CA LEU A 151 2.97 4.66 -9.20
C LEU A 151 3.73 4.79 -10.53
N ASN A 152 4.53 3.78 -10.87
CA ASN A 152 5.33 3.79 -12.09
C ASN A 152 4.45 3.85 -13.33
N LYS A 153 4.85 4.70 -14.29
CA LYS A 153 4.29 4.72 -15.64
C LYS A 153 5.25 3.99 -16.57
N ASN A 154 4.69 3.27 -17.55
CA ASN A 154 5.48 2.60 -18.60
C ASN A 154 6.57 1.70 -18.00
N TRP A 155 6.20 0.89 -17.01
CA TRP A 155 7.10 -0.08 -16.42
C TRP A 155 7.40 -1.19 -17.44
N GLU A 156 8.69 -1.38 -17.78
CA GLU A 156 9.23 -2.42 -18.65
C GLU A 156 10.11 -3.39 -17.85
#